data_64aec72e5ab7314f581a59de841b2a2b
#
_entry.id   64aec72e5ab7314f581a59de841b2a2b
#
_cell.length_a   1.000
_cell.length_b   1.000
_cell.length_c   1.000
_cell.angle_alpha   90.00
_cell.angle_beta   90.00
_cell.angle_gamma   90.00
#
_symmetry.space_group_name_H-M   'P 1'
#
loop_
_entity.id
_entity.type
_entity.pdbx_description
1 polymer ?
#
loop_
_entity_poly.entity_id
_entity_poly.type
_entity_poly.pdbx_seq_one_letter_code
_entity_poly.pdbx_strand_id
1 'polypeptide(L)'
;MRKLIRKAVGWGVATSYVLSGCRRRQLAAYGMNGAVLSVFGHNPRPIVLDSLLGWLVRRGFRFISTDELLSVRDGKRAWEPQTAWLTFDDGWAGFERGLLPILERYQVPATIFVAPMETERGKIWTNSVMGLTCEWHKWYDLPADERYSKVDKVLAENAGKVRQLADKDELCRLSQHPLVTLENHTYTHLSCSHRPVDEVVDEALETQRVLAEWTGRTPRLMCYPFGHCTDETDNAIRELGLIPVSSFPGRMTWGSIGKCRNMFHDAMGLYENVGRVLQAWPRVNVHMA
;
A
#
# COMPACT_ATOMS: atom_id res chain seq x y z
N MET A 1 -29.63 -6.36 7.08
CA MET A 1 -30.01 -6.76 5.71
C MET A 1 -28.93 -6.45 4.67
N ARG A 2 -28.49 -5.20 4.48
CA ARG A 2 -27.43 -4.83 3.48
C ARG A 2 -26.13 -5.62 3.60
N LYS A 3 -25.61 -5.88 4.82
CA LYS A 3 -24.39 -6.69 5.05
C LYS A 3 -24.53 -8.16 4.63
N LEU A 4 -25.71 -8.75 4.82
CA LEU A 4 -26.00 -10.14 4.42
C LEU A 4 -26.12 -10.29 2.91
N ILE A 5 -26.79 -9.35 2.24
CA ILE A 5 -26.91 -9.29 0.77
C ILE A 5 -25.51 -9.13 0.15
N ARG A 6 -24.67 -8.23 0.68
CA ARG A 6 -23.31 -8.01 0.22
C ARG A 6 -22.45 -9.27 0.37
N LYS A 7 -22.58 -10.02 1.47
CA LYS A 7 -21.89 -11.31 1.65
C LYS A 7 -22.38 -12.37 0.67
N ALA A 8 -23.69 -12.48 0.43
CA ALA A 8 -24.26 -13.45 -0.49
C ALA A 8 -23.86 -13.16 -1.95
N VAL A 9 -23.87 -11.89 -2.36
CA VAL A 9 -23.41 -11.45 -3.69
C VAL A 9 -21.92 -11.71 -3.83
N GLY A 10 -21.08 -11.36 -2.85
CA GLY A 10 -19.64 -11.64 -2.85
C GLY A 10 -19.34 -13.13 -2.98
N TRP A 11 -20.10 -13.96 -2.28
CA TRP A 11 -19.96 -15.42 -2.35
C TRP A 11 -20.38 -15.98 -3.71
N GLY A 12 -21.47 -15.52 -4.29
CA GLY A 12 -21.96 -15.91 -5.61
C GLY A 12 -20.96 -15.55 -6.72
N VAL A 13 -20.42 -14.35 -6.67
CA VAL A 13 -19.39 -13.87 -7.63
C VAL A 13 -18.09 -14.64 -7.44
N ALA A 14 -17.64 -14.90 -6.21
CA ALA A 14 -16.44 -15.71 -5.93
C ALA A 14 -16.57 -17.14 -6.45
N THR A 15 -17.75 -17.75 -6.29
CA THR A 15 -18.04 -19.10 -6.78
C THR A 15 -18.05 -19.13 -8.30
N SER A 16 -18.72 -18.17 -8.94
CA SER A 16 -18.73 -18.01 -10.41
C SER A 16 -17.32 -17.83 -10.97
N TYR A 17 -16.48 -17.04 -10.31
CA TYR A 17 -15.08 -16.83 -10.68
C TYR A 17 -14.26 -18.14 -10.63
N VAL A 18 -14.46 -18.94 -9.61
CA VAL A 18 -13.78 -20.25 -9.46
C VAL A 18 -14.24 -21.21 -10.55
N LEU A 19 -15.53 -21.24 -10.86
CA LEU A 19 -16.14 -22.18 -11.82
C LEU A 19 -15.90 -21.77 -13.29
N SER A 20 -15.80 -20.47 -13.60
CA SER A 20 -15.68 -19.99 -14.99
C SER A 20 -14.31 -20.19 -15.65
N GLY A 21 -13.33 -20.79 -14.97
CA GLY A 21 -11.95 -20.89 -15.45
C GLY A 21 -11.18 -19.55 -15.53
N CYS A 22 -11.82 -18.43 -15.16
CA CYS A 22 -11.20 -17.11 -15.16
C CYS A 22 -9.96 -17.09 -14.28
N ARG A 23 -10.01 -17.77 -13.13
CA ARG A 23 -8.85 -17.95 -12.23
C ARG A 23 -7.65 -18.59 -12.95
N ARG A 24 -7.85 -19.65 -13.76
CA ARG A 24 -6.75 -20.29 -14.48
C ARG A 24 -6.10 -19.37 -15.48
N ARG A 25 -6.91 -18.61 -16.21
CA ARG A 25 -6.43 -17.62 -17.20
C ARG A 25 -5.64 -16.49 -16.54
N GLN A 26 -6.11 -15.99 -15.39
CA GLN A 26 -5.41 -14.95 -14.66
C GLN A 26 -4.08 -15.45 -14.07
N LEU A 27 -4.04 -16.64 -13.48
CA LEU A 27 -2.80 -17.24 -13.01
C LEU A 27 -1.80 -17.47 -14.16
N ALA A 28 -2.26 -17.98 -15.30
CA ALA A 28 -1.43 -18.17 -16.48
C ALA A 28 -0.81 -16.84 -16.98
N ALA A 29 -1.53 -15.72 -16.87
CA ALA A 29 -1.03 -14.42 -17.29
C ALA A 29 0.18 -13.93 -16.46
N TYR A 30 0.30 -14.35 -15.20
CA TYR A 30 1.49 -14.08 -14.37
C TYR A 30 2.63 -15.08 -14.64
N GLY A 31 2.34 -16.22 -15.26
CA GLY A 31 3.34 -17.22 -15.65
C GLY A 31 4.06 -16.96 -16.96
N MET A 32 3.46 -16.20 -17.89
CA MET A 32 3.92 -16.15 -19.29
C MET A 32 4.36 -14.79 -19.80
N ASN A 33 4.00 -13.67 -19.16
CA ASN A 33 4.06 -12.36 -19.83
C ASN A 33 4.85 -11.27 -19.11
N GLY A 34 5.82 -11.63 -18.27
CA GLY A 34 6.61 -10.61 -17.56
C GLY A 34 5.78 -9.78 -16.58
N ALA A 35 4.65 -10.30 -16.12
CA ALA A 35 3.79 -9.61 -15.18
C ALA A 35 4.19 -9.91 -13.74
N VAL A 36 4.17 -8.87 -12.90
CA VAL A 36 4.39 -8.95 -11.45
C VAL A 36 3.05 -8.77 -10.75
N LEU A 37 2.71 -9.69 -9.84
CA LEU A 37 1.55 -9.55 -8.98
C LEU A 37 1.85 -8.53 -7.87
N SER A 38 1.50 -7.29 -8.06
CA SER A 38 1.66 -6.25 -7.06
C SER A 38 0.42 -6.20 -6.16
N VAL A 39 0.62 -6.44 -4.87
CA VAL A 39 -0.43 -6.56 -3.86
C VAL A 39 -0.17 -5.56 -2.74
N PHE A 40 -1.22 -4.84 -2.31
CA PHE A 40 -1.07 -3.93 -1.17
C PHE A 40 -2.25 -3.99 -0.21
N GLY A 41 -1.96 -3.59 1.03
CA GLY A 41 -2.94 -3.37 2.08
C GLY A 41 -2.47 -2.28 3.03
N HIS A 42 -3.27 -1.95 4.03
CA HIS A 42 -2.89 -0.97 5.06
C HIS A 42 -2.66 -1.69 6.39
N ASN A 43 -3.72 -2.07 7.07
CA ASN A 43 -3.67 -2.74 8.37
C ASN A 43 -4.60 -3.96 8.38
N PRO A 44 -4.28 -5.04 7.66
CA PRO A 44 -5.12 -6.22 7.63
C PRO A 44 -5.08 -6.97 8.97
N ARG A 45 -6.19 -7.63 9.31
CA ARG A 45 -6.14 -8.63 10.39
C ARG A 45 -5.19 -9.77 10.01
N PRO A 46 -4.40 -10.30 10.96
CA PRO A 46 -3.45 -11.37 10.70
C PRO A 46 -4.02 -12.55 9.91
N ILE A 47 -5.24 -12.98 10.26
CA ILE A 47 -5.91 -14.11 9.57
C ILE A 47 -6.19 -13.84 8.08
N VAL A 48 -6.43 -12.59 7.70
CA VAL A 48 -6.68 -12.22 6.28
C VAL A 48 -5.37 -12.30 5.50
N LEU A 49 -4.28 -11.76 6.05
CA LEU A 49 -2.96 -11.83 5.44
C LEU A 49 -2.48 -13.28 5.33
N ASP A 50 -2.55 -14.06 6.42
CA ASP A 50 -2.14 -15.47 6.46
C ASP A 50 -2.88 -16.30 5.40
N SER A 51 -4.20 -16.12 5.29
CA SER A 51 -5.02 -16.84 4.31
C SER A 51 -4.63 -16.48 2.87
N LEU A 52 -4.40 -15.18 2.59
CA LEU A 52 -4.05 -14.70 1.25
C LEU A 52 -2.64 -15.16 0.85
N LEU A 53 -1.63 -14.96 1.71
CA LEU A 53 -0.25 -15.39 1.44
C LEU A 53 -0.16 -16.89 1.29
N GLY A 54 -0.76 -17.66 2.21
CA GLY A 54 -0.79 -19.12 2.12
C GLY A 54 -1.47 -19.61 0.84
N TRP A 55 -2.48 -18.89 0.33
CA TRP A 55 -3.11 -19.24 -0.93
C TRP A 55 -2.20 -18.96 -2.13
N LEU A 56 -1.50 -17.80 -2.16
CA LEU A 56 -0.61 -17.40 -3.25
C LEU A 56 0.66 -18.28 -3.30
N VAL A 57 1.31 -18.49 -2.15
CA VAL A 57 2.54 -19.30 -2.04
C VAL A 57 2.27 -20.74 -2.48
N ARG A 58 1.16 -21.37 -2.03
CA ARG A 58 0.78 -22.73 -2.49
C ARG A 58 0.49 -22.83 -3.98
N ARG A 59 0.37 -21.72 -4.69
CA ARG A 59 0.20 -21.64 -6.15
C ARG A 59 1.45 -21.23 -6.89
N GLY A 60 2.59 -21.24 -6.21
CA GLY A 60 3.88 -21.01 -6.80
C GLY A 60 4.26 -19.52 -6.95
N PHE A 61 3.50 -18.59 -6.36
CA PHE A 61 3.96 -17.21 -6.32
C PHE A 61 5.17 -17.07 -5.42
N ARG A 62 6.25 -16.54 -5.97
CA ARG A 62 7.44 -16.12 -5.24
C ARG A 62 7.37 -14.62 -4.98
N PHE A 63 7.38 -14.25 -3.71
CA PHE A 63 7.44 -12.85 -3.33
C PHE A 63 8.88 -12.36 -3.36
N ILE A 64 9.06 -11.14 -3.86
CA ILE A 64 10.36 -10.50 -3.99
C ILE A 64 10.42 -9.22 -3.16
N SER A 65 11.62 -8.89 -2.68
CA SER A 65 11.89 -7.63 -2.00
C SER A 65 11.94 -6.46 -2.99
N THR A 66 11.93 -5.22 -2.45
CA THR A 66 12.18 -4.01 -3.24
C THR A 66 13.53 -4.08 -3.95
N ASP A 67 14.58 -4.57 -3.28
CA ASP A 67 15.91 -4.70 -3.88
C ASP A 67 15.93 -5.66 -5.08
N GLU A 68 15.24 -6.81 -4.97
CA GLU A 68 15.11 -7.75 -6.07
C GLU A 68 14.27 -7.15 -7.22
N LEU A 69 13.15 -6.49 -6.89
CA LEU A 69 12.30 -5.81 -7.87
C LEU A 69 13.09 -4.80 -8.71
N LEU A 70 13.88 -3.96 -8.05
CA LEU A 70 14.71 -2.95 -8.70
C LEU A 70 15.87 -3.58 -9.47
N SER A 71 16.48 -4.66 -8.96
CA SER A 71 17.54 -5.39 -9.66
C SER A 71 17.07 -5.99 -10.99
N VAL A 72 15.83 -6.49 -11.04
CA VAL A 72 15.23 -6.97 -12.30
C VAL A 72 14.94 -5.82 -13.24
N ARG A 73 14.37 -4.70 -12.75
CA ARG A 73 14.14 -3.50 -13.54
C ARG A 73 15.43 -2.99 -14.19
N ASP A 74 16.50 -2.98 -13.44
CA ASP A 74 17.82 -2.47 -13.90
C ASP A 74 18.59 -3.48 -14.77
N GLY A 75 17.98 -4.64 -15.08
CA GLY A 75 18.62 -5.68 -15.87
C GLY A 75 19.75 -6.44 -15.17
N LYS A 76 19.93 -6.23 -13.85
CA LYS A 76 20.96 -6.89 -13.04
C LYS A 76 20.57 -8.31 -12.63
N ARG A 77 19.28 -8.64 -12.73
CA ARG A 77 18.73 -9.96 -12.43
C ARG A 77 17.73 -10.37 -13.50
N ALA A 78 17.71 -11.66 -13.83
CA ALA A 78 16.72 -12.20 -14.74
C ALA A 78 15.32 -12.17 -14.09
N TRP A 79 14.30 -11.92 -14.91
CA TRP A 79 12.90 -12.04 -14.52
C TRP A 79 12.53 -13.53 -14.32
N GLU A 80 11.66 -13.77 -13.33
CA GLU A 80 11.09 -15.09 -13.07
C GLU A 80 9.56 -15.05 -13.16
N PRO A 81 8.91 -16.10 -13.69
CA PRO A 81 7.46 -16.22 -13.72
C PRO A 81 6.85 -16.27 -12.31
N GLN A 82 5.55 -15.95 -12.19
CA GLN A 82 4.82 -15.99 -10.93
C GLN A 82 5.46 -15.18 -9.80
N THR A 83 6.07 -14.06 -10.16
CA THR A 83 6.65 -13.12 -9.19
C THR A 83 5.56 -12.24 -8.59
N ALA A 84 5.61 -12.03 -7.28
CA ALA A 84 4.73 -11.14 -6.53
C ALA A 84 5.54 -10.13 -5.71
N TRP A 85 4.96 -8.96 -5.48
CA TRP A 85 5.49 -7.90 -4.63
C TRP A 85 4.41 -7.46 -3.65
N LEU A 86 4.72 -7.50 -2.35
CA LEU A 86 3.81 -7.15 -1.26
C LEU A 86 4.18 -5.80 -0.66
N THR A 87 3.19 -4.93 -0.51
CA THR A 87 3.39 -3.62 0.11
C THR A 87 2.32 -3.31 1.15
N PHE A 88 2.67 -2.45 2.08
CA PHE A 88 1.75 -1.87 3.07
C PHE A 88 1.93 -0.37 3.08
N ASP A 89 0.83 0.35 3.23
CA ASP A 89 0.86 1.80 3.31
C ASP A 89 0.66 2.25 4.78
N ASP A 90 1.10 3.46 5.11
CA ASP A 90 0.90 4.18 6.37
C ASP A 90 1.81 3.78 7.55
N GLY A 91 2.33 2.57 7.63
CA GLY A 91 3.14 2.15 8.78
C GLY A 91 2.33 1.93 10.06
N TRP A 92 1.27 1.12 10.01
CA TRP A 92 0.37 0.86 11.15
C TRP A 92 1.04 0.13 12.32
N ALA A 93 0.66 0.51 13.55
CA ALA A 93 1.11 -0.11 14.79
C ALA A 93 0.76 -1.60 14.88
N GLY A 94 1.62 -2.37 15.55
CA GLY A 94 1.41 -3.81 15.75
C GLY A 94 1.82 -4.66 14.57
N PHE A 95 2.45 -4.10 13.55
CA PHE A 95 2.99 -4.85 12.42
C PHE A 95 4.00 -5.90 12.88
N GLU A 96 4.93 -5.52 13.75
CA GLU A 96 5.96 -6.40 14.31
C GLU A 96 5.36 -7.63 15.00
N ARG A 97 4.27 -7.45 15.76
CA ARG A 97 3.64 -8.55 16.52
C ARG A 97 2.63 -9.36 15.72
N GLY A 98 1.91 -8.72 14.79
CA GLY A 98 0.77 -9.31 14.12
C GLY A 98 1.04 -9.80 12.71
N LEU A 99 1.81 -9.07 11.92
CA LEU A 99 2.02 -9.35 10.51
C LEU A 99 3.40 -9.96 10.22
N LEU A 100 4.45 -9.49 10.89
CA LEU A 100 5.80 -9.99 10.69
C LEU A 100 5.92 -11.51 10.88
N PRO A 101 5.34 -12.16 11.92
CA PRO A 101 5.41 -13.62 12.06
C PRO A 101 4.77 -14.39 10.90
N ILE A 102 3.82 -13.77 10.18
CA ILE A 102 3.22 -14.36 8.99
C ILE A 102 4.17 -14.24 7.80
N LEU A 103 4.83 -13.08 7.65
CA LEU A 103 5.85 -12.88 6.63
C LEU A 103 7.01 -13.87 6.81
N GLU A 104 7.47 -14.06 8.05
CA GLU A 104 8.50 -15.05 8.40
C GLU A 104 8.08 -16.48 8.05
N ARG A 105 6.84 -16.89 8.40
CA ARG A 105 6.31 -18.22 8.11
C ARG A 105 6.37 -18.56 6.63
N TYR A 106 6.05 -17.60 5.76
CA TYR A 106 6.02 -17.81 4.32
C TYR A 106 7.27 -17.31 3.61
N GLN A 107 8.25 -16.73 4.33
CA GLN A 107 9.46 -16.09 3.79
C GLN A 107 9.11 -15.02 2.74
N VAL A 108 8.11 -14.20 3.05
CA VAL A 108 7.58 -13.16 2.16
C VAL A 108 8.15 -11.81 2.54
N PRO A 109 8.98 -11.19 1.68
CA PRO A 109 9.40 -9.81 1.91
C PRO A 109 8.26 -8.83 1.66
N ALA A 110 8.28 -7.73 2.42
CA ALA A 110 7.29 -6.66 2.33
C ALA A 110 7.95 -5.28 2.32
N THR A 111 7.33 -4.37 1.59
CA THR A 111 7.68 -2.94 1.59
C THR A 111 6.63 -2.18 2.38
N ILE A 112 7.04 -1.32 3.30
CA ILE A 112 6.15 -0.45 4.06
C ILE A 112 6.42 0.99 3.62
N PHE A 113 5.40 1.66 3.11
CA PHE A 113 5.46 3.09 2.80
C PHE A 113 5.09 3.89 4.03
N VAL A 114 5.98 4.78 4.47
CA VAL A 114 5.90 5.48 5.76
C VAL A 114 5.85 6.97 5.56
N ALA A 115 4.95 7.63 6.28
CA ALA A 115 4.86 9.08 6.42
C ALA A 115 5.44 9.50 7.80
N PRO A 116 6.67 10.03 7.86
CA PRO A 116 7.37 10.23 9.13
C PRO A 116 6.64 11.15 10.12
N MET A 117 6.09 12.28 9.65
CA MET A 117 5.36 13.18 10.53
C MET A 117 4.12 12.53 11.14
N GLU A 118 3.39 11.72 10.36
CA GLU A 118 2.25 10.95 10.86
C GLU A 118 2.68 9.91 11.88
N THR A 119 3.83 9.27 11.66
CA THR A 119 4.46 8.35 12.63
C THR A 119 4.76 9.06 13.96
N GLU A 120 5.37 10.25 13.92
CA GLU A 120 5.67 11.04 15.11
C GLU A 120 4.39 11.49 15.84
N ARG A 121 3.34 11.83 15.10
CA ARG A 121 2.01 12.16 15.63
C ARG A 121 1.24 10.92 16.11
N GLY A 122 1.66 9.71 15.71
CA GLY A 122 1.04 8.43 16.05
C GLY A 122 -0.30 8.18 15.38
N LYS A 123 -0.62 8.89 14.29
CA LYS A 123 -1.94 8.84 13.61
C LYS A 123 -1.87 9.35 12.17
N ILE A 124 -2.62 8.71 11.27
CA ILE A 124 -2.90 9.27 9.94
C ILE A 124 -4.02 10.29 10.06
N TRP A 125 -3.78 11.50 9.55
CA TRP A 125 -4.71 12.60 9.70
C TRP A 125 -6.10 12.30 9.12
N THR A 126 -6.21 11.72 7.92
CA THR A 126 -7.50 11.36 7.32
C THR A 126 -8.25 10.32 8.13
N ASN A 127 -7.57 9.24 8.54
CA ASN A 127 -8.17 8.18 9.33
C ASN A 127 -8.59 8.65 10.73
N SER A 128 -7.92 9.69 11.24
CA SER A 128 -8.23 10.28 12.53
C SER A 128 -9.53 11.08 12.52
N VAL A 129 -9.86 11.70 11.39
CA VAL A 129 -11.03 12.59 11.27
C VAL A 129 -12.16 12.00 10.45
N MET A 130 -11.89 10.96 9.66
CA MET A 130 -12.90 10.25 8.89
C MET A 130 -13.98 9.66 9.82
N GLY A 131 -15.23 10.04 9.60
CA GLY A 131 -16.37 9.66 10.46
C GLY A 131 -16.59 10.58 11.67
N LEU A 132 -15.72 11.58 11.89
CA LEU A 132 -15.91 12.65 12.87
C LEU A 132 -16.37 13.95 12.20
N THR A 133 -15.98 14.18 10.96
CA THR A 133 -16.43 15.31 10.15
C THR A 133 -16.68 14.89 8.71
N CYS A 134 -17.65 15.54 8.05
CA CYS A 134 -17.93 15.34 6.62
C CYS A 134 -17.03 16.18 5.71
N GLU A 135 -16.21 17.08 6.27
CA GLU A 135 -15.45 18.06 5.50
C GLU A 135 -13.99 17.68 5.25
N TRP A 136 -13.51 16.59 5.82
CA TRP A 136 -12.11 16.16 5.76
C TRP A 136 -11.56 16.09 4.32
N HIS A 137 -12.38 15.75 3.33
CA HIS A 137 -11.98 15.69 1.92
C HIS A 137 -11.65 17.07 1.32
N LYS A 138 -12.15 18.16 1.90
CA LYS A 138 -11.80 19.54 1.50
C LYS A 138 -10.41 19.97 2.01
N TRP A 139 -9.81 19.18 2.91
CA TRP A 139 -8.54 19.49 3.53
C TRP A 139 -7.33 19.01 2.72
N TYR A 140 -7.58 18.31 1.61
CA TYR A 140 -6.53 17.95 0.66
C TYR A 140 -5.81 19.16 0.07
N ASP A 141 -6.54 20.26 -0.12
CA ASP A 141 -6.01 21.51 -0.72
C ASP A 141 -5.31 22.41 0.31
N LEU A 142 -5.34 22.08 1.60
CA LEU A 142 -4.77 22.89 2.65
C LEU A 142 -3.28 22.65 2.83
N PRO A 143 -2.48 23.70 3.11
CA PRO A 143 -1.13 23.55 3.65
C PRO A 143 -1.11 22.67 4.90
N ALA A 144 0.03 22.08 5.20
CA ALA A 144 0.15 21.11 6.30
C ALA A 144 -0.23 21.71 7.67
N ASP A 145 0.22 22.94 7.97
CA ASP A 145 -0.06 23.64 9.22
C ASP A 145 -1.56 23.92 9.43
N GLU A 146 -2.24 24.42 8.40
CA GLU A 146 -3.69 24.65 8.44
C GLU A 146 -4.45 23.32 8.58
N ARG A 147 -4.05 22.29 7.83
CA ARG A 147 -4.64 20.96 7.86
C ARG A 147 -4.55 20.36 9.26
N TYR A 148 -3.36 20.39 9.86
CA TYR A 148 -3.16 19.85 11.21
C TYR A 148 -3.87 20.66 12.29
N SER A 149 -3.95 21.98 12.17
CA SER A 149 -4.77 22.79 13.08
C SER A 149 -6.22 22.32 13.11
N LYS A 150 -6.81 22.05 11.92
CA LYS A 150 -8.18 21.50 11.83
C LYS A 150 -8.29 20.07 12.39
N VAL A 151 -7.33 19.20 12.08
CA VAL A 151 -7.26 17.84 12.62
C VAL A 151 -7.23 17.86 14.13
N ASP A 152 -6.35 18.64 14.73
CA ASP A 152 -6.18 18.72 16.17
C ASP A 152 -7.42 19.28 16.88
N LYS A 153 -8.11 20.24 16.27
CA LYS A 153 -9.39 20.74 16.78
C LYS A 153 -10.44 19.63 16.83
N VAL A 154 -10.62 18.88 15.73
CA VAL A 154 -11.59 17.79 15.68
C VAL A 154 -11.23 16.69 16.68
N LEU A 155 -9.96 16.38 16.85
CA LEU A 155 -9.50 15.36 17.78
C LEU A 155 -9.65 15.79 19.24
N ALA A 156 -9.43 17.06 19.57
CA ALA A 156 -9.67 17.59 20.92
C ALA A 156 -11.14 17.41 21.35
N GLU A 157 -12.07 17.59 20.41
CA GLU A 157 -13.50 17.42 20.64
C GLU A 157 -13.95 15.93 20.68
N ASN A 158 -13.11 14.99 20.23
CA ASN A 158 -13.45 13.58 20.01
C ASN A 158 -12.40 12.59 20.56
N ALA A 159 -11.81 12.89 21.71
CA ALA A 159 -10.77 12.08 22.32
C ALA A 159 -11.11 10.57 22.39
N GLY A 160 -10.15 9.71 22.04
CA GLY A 160 -10.26 8.24 22.16
C GLY A 160 -10.66 7.49 20.88
N LYS A 161 -10.93 8.16 19.76
CA LYS A 161 -11.30 7.50 18.48
C LYS A 161 -10.17 7.42 17.45
N VAL A 162 -8.94 7.63 17.85
CA VAL A 162 -7.78 7.70 16.95
C VAL A 162 -7.16 6.32 16.78
N ARG A 163 -6.96 5.89 15.54
CA ARG A 163 -6.12 4.73 15.22
C ARG A 163 -4.66 5.12 15.40
N GLN A 164 -3.82 4.14 15.81
CA GLN A 164 -2.40 4.36 16.07
C GLN A 164 -1.54 3.84 14.94
N LEU A 165 -0.48 4.57 14.60
CA LEU A 165 0.62 4.10 13.77
C LEU A 165 1.71 3.48 14.64
N ALA A 166 2.60 2.72 14.02
CA ALA A 166 3.86 2.31 14.61
C ALA A 166 4.65 3.56 15.03
N ASP A 167 5.35 3.48 16.15
CA ASP A 167 6.29 4.53 16.53
C ASP A 167 7.62 4.38 15.76
N LYS A 168 8.48 5.40 15.89
CA LYS A 168 9.81 5.41 15.28
C LYS A 168 10.61 4.17 15.65
N ASP A 169 10.58 3.76 16.94
CA ASP A 169 11.38 2.63 17.43
C ASP A 169 10.91 1.29 16.84
N GLU A 170 9.58 1.08 16.70
CA GLU A 170 9.03 -0.09 16.02
C GLU A 170 9.46 -0.11 14.54
N LEU A 171 9.36 1.02 13.85
CA LEU A 171 9.78 1.15 12.45
C LEU A 171 11.29 0.92 12.27
N CYS A 172 12.12 1.46 13.17
CA CYS A 172 13.57 1.20 13.17
C CYS A 172 13.87 -0.29 13.35
N ARG A 173 13.22 -0.97 14.31
CA ARG A 173 13.40 -2.43 14.48
C ARG A 173 12.92 -3.20 13.25
N LEU A 174 11.76 -2.86 12.69
CA LEU A 174 11.25 -3.46 11.46
C LEU A 174 12.21 -3.30 10.28
N SER A 175 12.84 -2.13 10.14
CA SER A 175 13.80 -1.86 9.06
C SER A 175 15.07 -2.71 9.12
N GLN A 176 15.42 -3.24 10.29
CA GLN A 176 16.56 -4.16 10.47
C GLN A 176 16.20 -5.61 10.13
N HIS A 177 14.92 -5.91 9.95
CA HIS A 177 14.48 -7.26 9.60
C HIS A 177 14.68 -7.52 8.09
N PRO A 178 15.29 -8.66 7.69
CA PRO A 178 15.65 -8.91 6.28
C PRO A 178 14.45 -8.99 5.32
N LEU A 179 13.24 -9.20 5.84
CA LEU A 179 12.02 -9.24 5.06
C LEU A 179 11.31 -7.87 4.95
N VAL A 180 11.80 -6.81 5.59
CA VAL A 180 11.10 -5.53 5.62
C VAL A 180 11.95 -4.42 5.01
N THR A 181 11.36 -3.65 4.13
CA THR A 181 11.95 -2.42 3.58
C THR A 181 11.01 -1.25 3.83
N LEU A 182 11.52 -0.14 4.38
CA LEU A 182 10.76 1.09 4.53
C LEU A 182 11.01 2.00 3.33
N GLU A 183 9.94 2.59 2.79
CA GLU A 183 9.96 3.46 1.62
C GLU A 183 9.07 4.69 1.84
N ASN A 184 9.13 5.67 0.96
CA ASN A 184 8.56 7.00 1.10
C ASN A 184 7.04 7.05 0.86
N HIS A 185 6.29 7.66 1.80
CA HIS A 185 4.85 7.93 1.66
C HIS A 185 4.49 9.40 1.87
N THR A 186 5.37 10.32 1.42
CA THR A 186 5.40 11.74 1.75
C THR A 186 5.60 12.01 3.25
N TYR A 187 5.98 13.22 3.62
CA TYR A 187 6.29 13.53 5.02
C TYR A 187 5.02 13.67 5.88
N THR A 188 4.02 14.37 5.35
CA THR A 188 2.75 14.69 6.03
C THR A 188 1.55 13.93 5.49
N HIS A 189 1.76 12.81 4.76
CA HIS A 189 0.69 12.10 4.07
C HIS A 189 -0.15 13.06 3.18
N LEU A 190 0.57 13.85 2.39
CA LEU A 190 0.05 14.91 1.51
C LEU A 190 -0.69 14.32 0.31
N SER A 191 -1.75 14.98 -0.16
CA SER A 191 -2.39 14.63 -1.45
C SER A 191 -1.65 15.29 -2.61
N CYS A 192 -0.85 14.52 -3.33
CA CYS A 192 0.11 15.04 -4.32
C CYS A 192 -0.54 15.70 -5.56
N SER A 193 -1.82 15.46 -5.85
CA SER A 193 -2.52 16.16 -6.94
C SER A 193 -3.24 17.44 -6.52
N HIS A 194 -3.29 17.75 -5.21
CA HIS A 194 -3.99 18.88 -4.64
C HIS A 194 -3.05 19.95 -4.13
N ARG A 195 -1.74 19.72 -4.22
CA ARG A 195 -0.73 20.67 -3.75
C ARG A 195 0.26 21.02 -4.87
N PRO A 196 0.92 22.19 -4.80
CA PRO A 196 1.98 22.57 -5.73
C PRO A 196 3.08 21.49 -5.81
N VAL A 197 3.67 21.35 -7.01
CA VAL A 197 4.68 20.30 -7.26
C VAL A 197 5.93 20.49 -6.41
N ASP A 198 6.35 21.74 -6.19
CA ASP A 198 7.48 22.08 -5.32
C ASP A 198 7.26 21.61 -3.87
N GLU A 199 6.06 21.78 -3.33
CA GLU A 199 5.71 21.24 -2.00
C GLU A 199 5.78 19.72 -1.97
N VAL A 200 5.33 19.03 -3.04
CA VAL A 200 5.43 17.57 -3.13
C VAL A 200 6.88 17.09 -3.21
N VAL A 201 7.73 17.83 -3.91
CA VAL A 201 9.17 17.60 -3.99
C VAL A 201 9.82 17.75 -2.61
N ASP A 202 9.51 18.83 -1.89
CA ASP A 202 10.03 19.07 -0.53
C ASP A 202 9.60 17.96 0.44
N GLU A 203 8.35 17.54 0.39
CA GLU A 203 7.82 16.41 1.17
C GLU A 203 8.56 15.08 0.87
N ALA A 204 8.86 14.85 -0.41
CA ALA A 204 9.58 13.65 -0.82
C ALA A 204 11.03 13.66 -0.31
N LEU A 205 11.73 14.78 -0.45
CA LEU A 205 13.11 14.96 0.02
C LEU A 205 13.21 14.87 1.54
N GLU A 206 12.31 15.52 2.26
CA GLU A 206 12.30 15.47 3.72
C GLU A 206 12.03 14.03 4.22
N THR A 207 11.11 13.31 3.59
CA THR A 207 10.86 11.91 3.91
C THR A 207 12.11 11.04 3.65
N GLN A 208 12.80 11.23 2.51
CA GLN A 208 14.04 10.51 2.23
C GLN A 208 15.10 10.78 3.30
N ARG A 209 15.28 12.04 3.70
CA ARG A 209 16.23 12.45 4.73
C ARG A 209 15.93 11.77 6.06
N VAL A 210 14.68 11.87 6.51
CA VAL A 210 14.25 11.34 7.82
C VAL A 210 14.32 9.82 7.86
N LEU A 211 13.83 9.12 6.82
CA LEU A 211 13.90 7.67 6.77
C LEU A 211 15.35 7.16 6.63
N ALA A 212 16.21 7.87 5.91
CA ALA A 212 17.64 7.53 5.86
C ALA A 212 18.30 7.67 7.24
N GLU A 213 17.95 8.70 8.00
CA GLU A 213 18.43 8.89 9.38
C GLU A 213 17.94 7.76 10.30
N TRP A 214 16.65 7.35 10.19
CA TRP A 214 16.08 6.32 11.04
C TRP A 214 16.59 4.91 10.76
N THR A 215 16.86 4.61 9.48
CA THR A 215 17.08 3.23 9.01
C THR A 215 18.48 2.95 8.46
N GLY A 216 19.25 4.01 8.20
CA GLY A 216 20.52 3.92 7.47
C GLY A 216 20.35 3.67 5.97
N ARG A 217 19.12 3.70 5.42
CA ARG A 217 18.82 3.44 3.99
C ARG A 217 17.98 4.57 3.41
N THR A 218 18.44 5.11 2.29
CA THR A 218 17.66 6.10 1.52
C THR A 218 16.53 5.42 0.75
N PRO A 219 15.28 5.85 0.92
CA PRO A 219 14.15 5.37 0.10
C PRO A 219 14.40 5.56 -1.39
N ARG A 220 13.93 4.60 -2.18
CA ARG A 220 14.03 4.62 -3.65
C ARG A 220 12.68 4.61 -4.36
N LEU A 221 11.64 4.30 -3.62
CA LEU A 221 10.26 4.33 -4.08
C LEU A 221 9.49 5.41 -3.31
N MET A 222 8.53 6.03 -3.97
CA MET A 222 7.57 6.92 -3.33
C MET A 222 6.16 6.51 -3.69
N CYS A 223 5.37 6.10 -2.70
CA CYS A 223 3.96 5.82 -2.88
C CYS A 223 3.14 7.09 -2.64
N TYR A 224 2.28 7.42 -3.61
CA TYR A 224 1.39 8.57 -3.47
C TYR A 224 0.25 8.28 -2.50
N PRO A 225 0.08 9.08 -1.42
CA PRO A 225 -1.10 9.00 -0.58
C PRO A 225 -2.38 9.13 -1.41
N PHE A 226 -3.39 8.32 -1.09
CA PHE A 226 -4.68 8.23 -1.81
C PHE A 226 -4.56 7.79 -3.28
N GLY A 227 -3.35 7.54 -3.79
CA GLY A 227 -3.07 7.34 -5.21
C GLY A 227 -3.17 8.62 -6.03
N HIS A 228 -3.20 9.78 -5.39
CA HIS A 228 -3.35 11.09 -6.04
C HIS A 228 -2.01 11.58 -6.59
N CYS A 229 -1.90 11.72 -7.90
CA CYS A 229 -0.77 12.33 -8.58
C CYS A 229 -1.22 12.98 -9.89
N THR A 230 -0.41 13.90 -10.40
CA THR A 230 -0.50 14.44 -11.77
C THR A 230 0.71 13.98 -12.56
N ASP A 231 0.67 14.11 -13.89
CA ASP A 231 1.83 13.80 -14.73
C ASP A 231 3.03 14.69 -14.39
N GLU A 232 2.77 15.94 -14.03
CA GLU A 232 3.81 16.91 -13.62
C GLU A 232 4.49 16.43 -12.31
N THR A 233 3.69 16.07 -11.31
CA THR A 233 4.19 15.50 -10.05
C THR A 233 4.99 14.22 -10.31
N ASP A 234 4.47 13.29 -11.14
CA ASP A 234 5.14 12.01 -11.45
C ASP A 234 6.50 12.24 -12.09
N ASN A 235 6.61 13.24 -13.00
CA ASN A 235 7.87 13.62 -13.64
C ASN A 235 8.85 14.21 -12.63
N ALA A 236 8.43 15.15 -11.79
CA ALA A 236 9.29 15.76 -10.78
C ALA A 236 9.85 14.72 -9.79
N ILE A 237 9.02 13.79 -9.33
CA ILE A 237 9.48 12.69 -8.45
C ILE A 237 10.50 11.78 -9.14
N ARG A 238 10.34 11.52 -10.45
CA ARG A 238 11.34 10.75 -11.23
C ARG A 238 12.66 11.50 -11.38
N GLU A 239 12.62 12.81 -11.53
CA GLU A 239 13.83 13.66 -11.60
C GLU A 239 14.65 13.62 -10.31
N LEU A 240 14.00 13.41 -9.14
CA LEU A 240 14.69 13.14 -7.87
C LEU A 240 15.35 11.75 -7.79
N GLY A 241 15.19 10.90 -8.82
CA GLY A 241 15.66 9.51 -8.82
C GLY A 241 14.76 8.54 -8.06
N LEU A 242 13.59 8.99 -7.58
CA LEU A 242 12.57 8.13 -6.97
C LEU A 242 11.72 7.43 -8.03
N ILE A 243 11.22 6.27 -7.70
CA ILE A 243 10.26 5.55 -8.53
C ILE A 243 8.86 5.76 -7.95
N PRO A 244 7.98 6.45 -8.67
CA PRO A 244 6.61 6.66 -8.24
C PRO A 244 5.83 5.34 -8.16
N VAL A 245 5.05 5.18 -7.09
CA VAL A 245 4.19 4.02 -6.85
C VAL A 245 2.75 4.49 -6.67
N SER A 246 1.86 4.00 -7.53
CA SER A 246 0.44 4.31 -7.48
C SER A 246 -0.37 3.17 -6.87
N SER A 247 -1.64 3.44 -6.54
CA SER A 247 -2.61 2.47 -6.04
C SER A 247 -3.65 2.07 -7.10
N PHE A 248 -3.43 2.41 -8.37
CA PHE A 248 -4.36 2.01 -9.44
C PHE A 248 -4.35 0.49 -9.62
N PRO A 249 -5.53 -0.14 -9.65
CA PRO A 249 -5.60 -1.57 -9.89
C PRO A 249 -5.14 -1.87 -11.32
N GLY A 250 -4.27 -2.85 -11.45
CA GLY A 250 -3.72 -3.18 -12.75
C GLY A 250 -2.73 -4.32 -12.68
N ARG A 251 -2.26 -4.72 -13.86
CA ARG A 251 -1.20 -5.69 -14.00
C ARG A 251 0.12 -4.93 -14.15
N MET A 252 0.97 -5.01 -13.14
CA MET A 252 2.31 -4.43 -13.18
C MET A 252 3.20 -5.28 -14.09
N THR A 253 4.00 -4.66 -14.92
CA THR A 253 5.03 -5.31 -15.73
C THR A 253 6.40 -4.76 -15.37
N TRP A 254 7.46 -5.42 -15.79
CA TRP A 254 8.83 -4.97 -15.54
C TRP A 254 9.13 -3.58 -16.12
N GLY A 255 8.49 -3.22 -17.24
CA GLY A 255 8.58 -1.88 -17.83
C GLY A 255 7.66 -0.83 -17.20
N SER A 256 6.80 -1.24 -16.24
CA SER A 256 5.82 -0.36 -15.58
C SER A 256 5.83 -0.49 -14.06
N ILE A 257 6.99 -0.71 -13.47
CA ILE A 257 7.14 -0.84 -12.01
C ILE A 257 6.57 0.41 -11.32
N GLY A 258 5.78 0.16 -10.28
CA GLY A 258 5.10 1.20 -9.52
C GLY A 258 3.74 1.64 -10.07
N LYS A 259 3.42 1.42 -11.37
CA LYS A 259 2.19 1.95 -11.98
C LYS A 259 0.90 1.31 -11.51
N CYS A 260 0.94 0.09 -10.99
CA CYS A 260 -0.27 -0.62 -10.57
C CYS A 260 -0.03 -1.43 -9.30
N ARG A 261 -1.00 -1.36 -8.37
CA ARG A 261 -1.08 -2.23 -7.19
C ARG A 261 -2.51 -2.68 -6.96
N ASN A 262 -2.70 -3.89 -6.50
CA ASN A 262 -4.02 -4.47 -6.27
C ASN A 262 -4.29 -4.62 -4.78
N MET A 263 -5.25 -3.86 -4.28
CA MET A 263 -5.58 -3.84 -2.86
C MET A 263 -6.34 -5.11 -2.45
N PHE A 264 -5.90 -5.75 -1.38
CA PHE A 264 -6.72 -6.67 -0.62
C PHE A 264 -7.36 -5.95 0.58
N HIS A 265 -8.50 -6.43 1.05
CA HIS A 265 -9.30 -5.72 2.01
C HIS A 265 -9.70 -6.60 3.19
N ASP A 266 -9.57 -6.06 4.41
CA ASP A 266 -9.83 -6.78 5.66
C ASP A 266 -11.29 -7.25 5.83
N ALA A 267 -12.25 -6.50 5.28
CA ALA A 267 -13.67 -6.88 5.35
C ALA A 267 -14.09 -7.97 4.34
N MET A 268 -13.15 -8.44 3.50
CA MET A 268 -13.41 -9.41 2.44
C MET A 268 -12.94 -10.80 2.81
N GLY A 269 -13.62 -11.82 2.29
CA GLY A 269 -13.20 -13.22 2.40
C GLY A 269 -12.00 -13.53 1.50
N LEU A 270 -11.39 -14.72 1.70
CA LEU A 270 -10.21 -15.15 0.93
C LEU A 270 -10.44 -15.07 -0.58
N TYR A 271 -11.51 -15.65 -1.09
CA TYR A 271 -11.73 -15.70 -2.55
C TYR A 271 -12.10 -14.36 -3.16
N GLU A 272 -12.71 -13.45 -2.39
CA GLU A 272 -12.94 -12.07 -2.82
C GLU A 272 -11.61 -11.33 -2.93
N ASN A 273 -10.72 -11.47 -1.94
CA ASN A 273 -9.38 -10.89 -1.98
C ASN A 273 -8.54 -11.48 -3.13
N VAL A 274 -8.58 -12.80 -3.32
CA VAL A 274 -7.91 -13.46 -4.46
C VAL A 274 -8.43 -12.91 -5.79
N GLY A 275 -9.74 -12.77 -5.95
CA GLY A 275 -10.33 -12.20 -7.15
C GLY A 275 -9.87 -10.75 -7.42
N ARG A 276 -9.76 -9.94 -6.38
CA ARG A 276 -9.27 -8.56 -6.49
C ARG A 276 -7.80 -8.49 -6.86
N VAL A 277 -6.94 -9.17 -6.12
CA VAL A 277 -5.48 -9.09 -6.36
C VAL A 277 -5.09 -9.69 -7.72
N LEU A 278 -5.80 -10.71 -8.20
CA LEU A 278 -5.58 -11.29 -9.52
C LEU A 278 -6.31 -10.53 -10.65
N GLN A 279 -7.04 -9.46 -10.34
CA GLN A 279 -7.84 -8.68 -11.30
C GLN A 279 -8.89 -9.50 -12.07
N ALA A 280 -9.48 -10.44 -11.41
CA ALA A 280 -10.52 -11.28 -11.98
C ALA A 280 -11.92 -10.64 -11.94
N TRP A 281 -12.05 -9.55 -11.28
CA TRP A 281 -13.29 -8.82 -11.10
C TRP A 281 -13.45 -7.75 -12.17
N PRO A 282 -14.61 -7.60 -12.80
CA PRO A 282 -14.91 -6.40 -13.56
C PRO A 282 -14.81 -5.20 -12.61
N ARG A 283 -14.25 -4.09 -13.10
CA ARG A 283 -14.09 -2.85 -12.34
C ARG A 283 -15.47 -2.38 -11.86
N VAL A 284 -15.82 -2.71 -10.62
CA VAL A 284 -16.86 -1.97 -9.91
C VAL A 284 -16.13 -0.78 -9.30
N ASN A 285 -16.35 0.41 -9.87
CA ASN A 285 -15.92 1.65 -9.25
C ASN A 285 -16.64 1.75 -7.90
N VAL A 286 -16.00 1.28 -6.86
CA VAL A 286 -16.41 1.60 -5.50
C VAL A 286 -15.81 2.98 -5.25
N HIS A 287 -16.54 4.03 -5.65
CA HIS A 287 -16.34 5.32 -5.04
C HIS A 287 -16.56 5.10 -3.54
N MET A 288 -15.49 5.17 -2.78
CA MET A 288 -15.59 5.29 -1.34
C MET A 288 -16.22 6.66 -1.07
N ALA A 289 -17.53 6.66 -0.83
CA ALA A 289 -18.24 7.78 -0.23
C ALA A 289 -18.04 7.74 1.29
#